data_7b19a5c39eff237a51286996969ce1b6
#
_entry.id   7b19a5c39eff237a51286996969ce1b6
#
_cell.length_a   1.000
_cell.length_b   1.000
_cell.length_c   1.000
_cell.angle_alpha   90.00
_cell.angle_beta   90.00
_cell.angle_gamma   90.00
#
_symmetry.space_group_name_H-M   'P 1'
#
loop_
_entity.id
_entity.type
_entity.pdbx_description
1 polymer ?
#
loop_
_entity_poly.entity_id
_entity_poly.type
_entity_poly.pdbx_seq_one_letter_code
_entity_poly.pdbx_strand_id
1 'polypeptide(L)'
;MGERKVTVAAEVGLHARPAATFVQRAMKAPMDITVAKAYGSKPPVNAKSILGILALDVRQGETVVIRAEGEGAEEVLDELAEIAGTP
;
A
#
# COMPACT_ATOMS: atom_id res chain seq x y z
N MET A 1 10.36 -3.05 -13.42
CA MET A 1 10.09 -2.39 -12.14
C MET A 1 8.66 -1.92 -12.10
N GLY A 2 7.90 -2.40 -11.11
CA GLY A 2 6.49 -2.05 -10.96
C GLY A 2 6.27 -1.02 -9.88
N GLU A 3 5.47 -0.03 -10.19
CA GLU A 3 5.14 1.04 -9.25
C GLU A 3 3.72 1.52 -9.53
N ARG A 4 3.00 1.85 -8.46
CA ARG A 4 1.69 2.51 -8.56
C ARG A 4 1.63 3.64 -7.55
N LYS A 5 1.12 4.76 -7.99
CA LYS A 5 0.79 5.89 -7.11
C LYS A 5 -0.72 5.92 -6.97
N VAL A 6 -1.20 5.97 -5.75
CA VAL A 6 -2.63 5.98 -5.50
C VAL A 6 -2.97 6.92 -4.35
N THR A 7 -4.05 7.68 -4.51
CA THR A 7 -4.55 8.53 -3.45
C THR A 7 -5.53 7.73 -2.61
N VAL A 8 -5.28 7.72 -1.30
CA VAL A 8 -6.11 6.97 -0.35
C VAL A 8 -7.46 7.65 -0.20
N ALA A 9 -8.53 6.92 -0.45
CA ALA A 9 -9.88 7.47 -0.47
C ALA A 9 -10.70 7.16 0.78
N ALA A 10 -10.35 6.12 1.53
CA ALA A 10 -11.10 5.76 2.74
C ALA A 10 -11.02 6.86 3.79
N GLU A 11 -12.14 7.18 4.43
CA GLU A 11 -12.19 8.22 5.47
C GLU A 11 -11.19 7.98 6.60
N VAL A 12 -10.97 6.71 6.94
CA VAL A 12 -10.03 6.35 8.00
C VAL A 12 -8.57 6.29 7.53
N GLY A 13 -8.32 6.52 6.24
CA GLY A 13 -6.99 6.37 5.67
C GLY A 13 -6.61 4.89 5.58
N LEU A 14 -5.30 4.58 5.60
CA LEU A 14 -4.83 3.20 5.64
C LEU A 14 -4.74 2.70 7.08
N HIS A 15 -5.89 2.67 7.74
CA HIS A 15 -6.07 2.19 9.10
C HIS A 15 -7.24 1.22 9.15
N ALA A 16 -7.42 0.52 10.27
CA ALA A 16 -8.55 -0.36 10.49
C ALA A 16 -8.72 -1.39 9.36
N ARG A 17 -9.96 -1.53 8.84
CA ARG A 17 -10.27 -2.52 7.81
C ARG A 17 -9.49 -2.30 6.50
N PRO A 18 -9.36 -1.09 5.96
CA PRO A 18 -8.55 -0.89 4.76
C PRO A 18 -7.10 -1.36 4.92
N ALA A 19 -6.48 -1.08 6.07
CA ALA A 19 -5.11 -1.54 6.32
C ALA A 19 -5.04 -3.07 6.38
N ALA A 20 -5.97 -3.70 7.08
CA ALA A 20 -6.00 -5.16 7.18
C ALA A 20 -6.20 -5.81 5.80
N THR A 21 -7.12 -5.30 5.00
CA THR A 21 -7.38 -5.82 3.66
C THR A 21 -6.16 -5.68 2.77
N PHE A 22 -5.52 -4.52 2.83
CA PHE A 22 -4.30 -4.24 2.06
C PHE A 22 -3.18 -5.22 2.41
N VAL A 23 -2.91 -5.38 3.70
CA VAL A 23 -1.84 -6.27 4.18
C VAL A 23 -2.14 -7.73 3.84
N GLN A 24 -3.38 -8.17 4.02
CA GLN A 24 -3.77 -9.54 3.68
C GLN A 24 -3.53 -9.86 2.21
N ARG A 25 -3.85 -8.92 1.32
CA ARG A 25 -3.60 -9.13 -0.11
C ARG A 25 -2.11 -9.16 -0.41
N ALA A 26 -1.33 -8.28 0.20
CA ALA A 26 0.11 -8.24 0.01
C ALA A 26 0.76 -9.55 0.48
N MET A 27 0.29 -10.10 1.59
CA MET A 27 0.85 -11.34 2.14
C MET A 27 0.68 -12.55 1.23
N LYS A 28 -0.29 -12.53 0.32
CA LYS A 28 -0.51 -13.62 -0.63
C LYS A 28 0.45 -13.59 -1.81
N ALA A 29 1.17 -12.48 -1.98
CA ALA A 29 2.11 -12.33 -3.08
C ALA A 29 3.49 -12.89 -2.73
N PRO A 30 4.19 -13.53 -3.68
CA PRO A 30 5.50 -14.11 -3.41
C PRO A 30 6.65 -13.11 -3.40
N MET A 31 6.46 -11.93 -4.01
CA MET A 31 7.52 -10.93 -4.09
C MET A 31 7.45 -9.94 -2.92
N ASP A 32 8.55 -9.23 -2.71
CA ASP A 32 8.58 -8.14 -1.73
C ASP A 32 7.81 -6.94 -2.27
N ILE A 33 7.07 -6.30 -1.39
CA ILE A 33 6.24 -5.14 -1.74
C ILE A 33 6.50 -4.05 -0.70
N THR A 34 6.74 -2.83 -1.16
CA THR A 34 6.96 -1.69 -0.27
C THR A 34 5.90 -0.61 -0.52
N VAL A 35 5.63 0.15 0.52
CA VAL A 35 4.71 1.29 0.46
C VAL A 35 5.39 2.48 1.10
N ALA A 36 5.31 3.63 0.45
CA ALA A 36 5.84 4.88 0.99
C ALA A 36 4.85 5.99 0.73
N LYS A 37 4.91 7.04 1.54
CA LYS A 37 4.17 8.26 1.20
C LYS A 37 4.85 8.91 0.01
N ALA A 38 4.07 9.39 -0.95
CA ALA A 38 4.61 10.09 -2.12
C ALA A 38 5.31 11.38 -1.72
N TYR A 39 4.83 12.01 -0.64
CA TYR A 39 5.37 13.26 -0.13
C TYR A 39 5.74 13.08 1.33
N GLY A 40 6.89 13.59 1.73
CA GLY A 40 7.39 13.47 3.07
C GLY A 40 8.74 12.75 3.11
N SER A 41 9.25 12.56 4.31
CA SER A 41 10.59 12.01 4.51
C SER A 41 10.62 10.61 5.14
N LYS A 42 9.46 10.00 5.40
CA LYS A 42 9.43 8.67 6.00
C LYS A 42 9.92 7.61 5.01
N PRO A 43 10.74 6.64 5.45
CA PRO A 43 11.19 5.58 4.57
C PRO A 43 10.06 4.63 4.19
N PRO A 44 10.21 3.87 3.08
CA PRO A 44 9.23 2.87 2.71
C PRO A 44 9.09 1.80 3.79
N VAL A 45 7.89 1.22 3.88
CA VAL A 45 7.59 0.14 4.81
C VAL A 45 7.22 -1.12 4.04
N ASN A 46 7.31 -2.28 4.70
CA ASN A 46 6.92 -3.55 4.11
C ASN A 46 5.39 -3.64 4.07
N ALA A 47 4.83 -3.78 2.87
CA ALA A 47 3.38 -3.88 2.69
C ALA A 47 2.77 -5.10 3.37
N LYS A 48 3.58 -6.10 3.71
CA LYS A 48 3.12 -7.32 4.38
C LYS A 48 3.08 -7.18 5.90
N SER A 49 3.49 -6.02 6.42
CA SER A 49 3.51 -5.76 7.86
C SER A 49 2.39 -4.80 8.24
N ILE A 50 1.44 -5.28 9.04
CA ILE A 50 0.35 -4.41 9.52
C ILE A 50 0.92 -3.29 10.39
N LEU A 51 1.94 -3.58 11.20
CA LEU A 51 2.57 -2.55 12.03
C LEU A 51 3.26 -1.50 11.16
N GLY A 52 3.91 -1.91 10.08
CA GLY A 52 4.54 -0.98 9.15
C GLY A 52 3.54 -0.07 8.48
N ILE A 53 2.44 -0.62 8.00
CA ILE A 53 1.39 0.16 7.35
C ILE A 53 0.76 1.15 8.32
N LEU A 54 0.44 0.70 9.54
CA LEU A 54 -0.14 1.60 10.55
C LEU A 54 0.84 2.69 10.97
N ALA A 55 2.13 2.36 11.10
CA ALA A 55 3.16 3.33 11.46
C ALA A 55 3.37 4.40 10.39
N LEU A 56 3.07 4.09 9.14
CA LEU A 56 3.16 5.05 8.05
C LEU A 56 2.13 6.18 8.21
N ASP A 57 1.03 5.90 8.91
CA ASP A 57 -0.01 6.88 9.25
C ASP A 57 -0.55 7.61 8.01
N VAL A 58 -0.96 6.83 7.02
CA VAL A 58 -1.54 7.40 5.79
C VAL A 58 -3.00 7.77 6.04
N ARG A 59 -3.33 9.02 5.75
CA ARG A 59 -4.68 9.55 5.97
C ARG A 59 -5.40 9.75 4.64
N GLN A 60 -6.71 9.94 4.72
CA GLN A 60 -7.52 10.21 3.54
C GLN A 60 -6.93 11.41 2.76
N GLY A 61 -6.84 11.26 1.46
CA GLY A 61 -6.32 12.31 0.58
C GLY A 61 -4.81 12.26 0.37
N GLU A 62 -4.08 11.50 1.18
CA GLU A 62 -2.65 11.34 0.96
C GLU A 62 -2.38 10.33 -0.15
N THR A 63 -1.29 10.55 -0.87
CA THR A 63 -0.87 9.67 -1.96
C THR A 63 0.26 8.76 -1.49
N VAL A 64 0.15 7.48 -1.81
CA VAL A 64 1.20 6.51 -1.52
C VAL A 64 1.78 5.95 -2.81
N VAL A 65 3.02 5.49 -2.71
CA VAL A 65 3.72 4.82 -3.80
C VAL A 65 3.92 3.37 -3.39
N ILE A 66 3.36 2.46 -4.18
CA ILE A 66 3.45 1.02 -3.94
C ILE A 66 4.43 0.47 -4.97
N ARG A 67 5.45 -0.27 -4.53
CA ARG A 67 6.46 -0.84 -5.41
C ARG A 67 6.61 -2.33 -5.21
N ALA A 68 6.76 -3.05 -6.32
CA ALA A 68 7.05 -4.47 -6.33
C ALA A 68 7.74 -4.83 -7.63
N GLU A 69 8.58 -5.86 -7.58
CA GLU A 69 9.28 -6.36 -8.77
C GLU A 69 9.13 -7.87 -8.84
N GLY A 70 9.13 -8.39 -10.07
CA GLY A 70 9.07 -9.81 -10.30
C GLY A 70 7.85 -10.23 -11.08
N GLU A 71 7.78 -11.52 -11.37
CA GLU A 71 6.66 -12.08 -12.09
C GLU A 71 5.38 -11.94 -11.29
N GLY A 72 4.33 -11.43 -11.94
CA GLY A 72 3.03 -11.21 -11.29
C GLY A 72 2.93 -9.90 -10.52
N ALA A 73 4.00 -9.11 -10.45
CA ALA A 73 4.01 -7.86 -9.69
C ALA A 73 2.96 -6.86 -10.17
N GLU A 74 2.75 -6.77 -11.50
CA GLU A 74 1.79 -5.80 -12.05
C GLU A 74 0.36 -6.07 -11.58
N GLU A 75 -0.05 -7.34 -11.54
CA GLU A 75 -1.39 -7.70 -11.07
C GLU A 75 -1.56 -7.37 -9.58
N VAL A 76 -0.55 -7.69 -8.78
CA VAL A 76 -0.58 -7.41 -7.35
C VAL A 76 -0.66 -5.90 -7.11
N LEU A 77 0.13 -5.12 -7.83
CA LEU A 77 0.13 -3.67 -7.70
C LEU A 77 -1.22 -3.08 -8.08
N ASP A 78 -1.85 -3.57 -9.14
CA ASP A 78 -3.18 -3.10 -9.54
C ASP A 78 -4.21 -3.37 -8.45
N GLU A 79 -4.18 -4.57 -7.86
CA GLU A 79 -5.12 -4.92 -6.78
C GLU A 79 -4.89 -4.09 -5.53
N LEU A 80 -3.63 -3.89 -5.14
CA LEU A 80 -3.31 -3.07 -3.96
C LEU A 80 -3.70 -1.61 -4.17
N ALA A 81 -3.47 -1.08 -5.37
CA ALA A 81 -3.88 0.28 -5.70
C ALA A 81 -5.40 0.43 -5.64
N GLU A 82 -6.14 -0.58 -6.11
CA GLU A 82 -7.60 -0.57 -6.03
C GLU A 82 -8.07 -0.55 -4.58
N ILE A 83 -7.48 -1.39 -3.72
CA ILE A 83 -7.84 -1.44 -2.31
C ILE A 83 -7.58 -0.07 -1.65
N ALA A 84 -6.42 0.52 -1.87
CA ALA A 84 -6.07 1.81 -1.27
C ALA A 84 -6.92 2.95 -1.81
N GLY A 85 -7.32 2.88 -3.07
CA GLY A 85 -8.13 3.93 -3.72
C GLY A 85 -9.63 3.79 -3.53
N THR A 86 -10.10 2.76 -2.83
CA THR A 86 -11.53 2.54 -2.57
C THR A 86 -11.96 3.29 -1.32
N PRO A 87 -13.05 4.06 -1.38
CA PRO A 87 -13.57 4.80 -0.23
C PRO A 87 -14.00 3.91 0.93
#